data_ae9c262c7c90294947408c3478372e6a
#
_entry.id   ae9c262c7c90294947408c3478372e6a
#
_cell.length_a   1.000
_cell.length_b   1.000
_cell.length_c   1.000
_cell.angle_alpha   90.00
_cell.angle_beta   90.00
_cell.angle_gamma   90.00
#
_symmetry.space_group_name_H-M   'P 1'
#
loop_
_entity.id
_entity.type
_entity.pdbx_description
1 polymer ?
#
loop_
_entity_poly.entity_id
_entity_poly.type
_entity_poly.pdbx_seq_one_letter_code
_entity_poly.pdbx_strand_id
1 'polypeptide(L)'
;MADTKNVTTSKPKIGGAVYRAPVGTTLPTDATTALNEAFVCLGYISEDGLTNANSPDGDKIKAWGGDTVYTYQKEKDDTFQFKLLEALNPDVLKTVYGDDNVTGNVQAGLTVKANSSAAEDKAWVVELILNGVLKRVVVPKAKITEMDDIVYVDEEALGYDITITATPDTDGNTHYEYIKEKTA
;
A
#
# COMPACT_ATOMS: atom_id res chain seq x y z
N MET A 1 -15.84 -21.52 -19.18
CA MET A 1 -16.78 -20.62 -19.89
C MET A 1 -16.64 -19.25 -19.25
N ALA A 2 -16.60 -18.18 -20.03
CA ALA A 2 -16.55 -16.82 -19.47
C ALA A 2 -17.87 -16.52 -18.72
N ASP A 3 -17.78 -15.89 -17.55
CA ASP A 3 -18.93 -15.53 -16.74
C ASP A 3 -18.81 -14.04 -16.35
N THR A 4 -19.79 -13.25 -16.72
CA THR A 4 -19.84 -11.81 -16.43
C THR A 4 -19.94 -11.49 -14.92
N LYS A 5 -20.38 -12.45 -14.09
CA LYS A 5 -20.40 -12.32 -12.63
C LYS A 5 -19.00 -12.19 -12.01
N ASN A 6 -17.98 -12.66 -12.73
CA ASN A 6 -16.58 -12.55 -12.31
C ASN A 6 -15.95 -11.20 -12.68
N VAL A 7 -16.67 -10.35 -13.43
CA VAL A 7 -16.23 -8.99 -13.76
C VAL A 7 -16.69 -8.04 -12.69
N THR A 8 -15.77 -7.30 -12.06
CA THR A 8 -16.08 -6.45 -10.93
C THR A 8 -15.28 -5.14 -10.95
N THR A 9 -15.77 -4.16 -10.22
CA THR A 9 -15.05 -2.94 -9.85
C THR A 9 -14.59 -3.05 -8.41
N SER A 10 -13.58 -2.29 -8.03
CA SER A 10 -13.08 -2.23 -6.65
C SER A 10 -13.50 -0.92 -5.98
N LYS A 11 -13.93 -1.02 -4.72
CA LYS A 11 -14.21 0.12 -3.85
C LYS A 11 -13.49 -0.06 -2.52
N PRO A 12 -13.07 1.02 -1.85
CA PRO A 12 -12.55 0.93 -0.49
C PRO A 12 -13.64 0.42 0.47
N LYS A 13 -13.23 -0.28 1.52
CA LYS A 13 -14.12 -0.61 2.62
C LYS A 13 -14.55 0.68 3.35
N ILE A 14 -15.80 0.74 3.77
CA ILE A 14 -16.32 1.89 4.53
C ILE A 14 -15.54 2.03 5.84
N GLY A 15 -15.05 3.23 6.12
CA GLY A 15 -14.28 3.53 7.33
C GLY A 15 -12.76 3.48 7.15
N GLY A 16 -12.29 3.27 5.94
CA GLY A 16 -10.86 3.29 5.57
C GLY A 16 -10.45 2.06 4.78
N ALA A 17 -9.55 2.28 3.83
CA ALA A 17 -9.06 1.22 2.94
C ALA A 17 -7.65 0.75 3.32
N VAL A 18 -6.79 1.63 3.80
CA VAL A 18 -5.37 1.34 4.03
C VAL A 18 -5.05 1.45 5.52
N TYR A 19 -4.37 0.43 6.01
CA TYR A 19 -3.92 0.31 7.39
C TYR A 19 -2.44 -0.01 7.42
N ARG A 20 -1.73 0.47 8.44
CA ARG A 20 -0.35 0.08 8.71
C ARG A 20 -0.15 -0.37 10.17
N ALA A 21 0.85 -1.21 10.39
CA ALA A 21 1.28 -1.63 11.73
C ALA A 21 2.81 -1.83 11.76
N PRO A 22 3.44 -1.92 12.94
CA PRO A 22 4.83 -2.34 13.06
C PRO A 22 5.02 -3.75 12.46
N VAL A 23 6.20 -4.01 11.86
CA VAL A 23 6.57 -5.36 11.43
C VAL A 23 6.58 -6.31 12.63
N GLY A 24 6.08 -7.53 12.43
CA GLY A 24 5.90 -8.53 13.50
C GLY A 24 4.53 -8.49 14.17
N THR A 25 3.67 -7.52 13.84
CA THR A 25 2.26 -7.56 14.23
C THR A 25 1.58 -8.78 13.61
N THR A 26 0.72 -9.45 14.38
CA THR A 26 -0.07 -10.59 13.88
C THR A 26 -0.89 -10.18 12.67
N LEU A 27 -0.61 -10.79 11.52
CA LEU A 27 -1.26 -10.50 10.26
C LEU A 27 -2.60 -11.25 10.15
N PRO A 28 -3.61 -10.64 9.48
CA PRO A 28 -4.84 -11.36 9.16
C PRO A 28 -4.56 -12.43 8.08
N THR A 29 -5.22 -13.58 8.23
CA THR A 29 -5.10 -14.72 7.31
C THR A 29 -6.38 -14.99 6.53
N ASP A 30 -7.33 -14.07 6.54
CA ASP A 30 -8.58 -14.10 5.79
C ASP A 30 -9.13 -12.69 5.55
N ALA A 31 -10.21 -12.59 4.77
CA ALA A 31 -10.83 -11.31 4.41
C ALA A 31 -11.83 -10.77 5.44
N THR A 32 -12.12 -11.49 6.53
CA THR A 32 -13.24 -11.20 7.45
C THR A 32 -12.83 -10.97 8.90
N THR A 33 -11.79 -11.64 9.38
CA THR A 33 -11.30 -11.49 10.76
C THR A 33 -10.92 -10.04 11.05
N ALA A 34 -11.24 -9.54 12.23
CA ALA A 34 -10.86 -8.21 12.66
C ALA A 34 -9.32 -8.05 12.62
N LEU A 35 -8.87 -6.87 12.22
CA LEU A 35 -7.44 -6.54 12.26
C LEU A 35 -6.97 -6.49 13.71
N ASN A 36 -5.70 -6.84 13.94
CA ASN A 36 -5.05 -6.59 15.22
C ASN A 36 -5.11 -5.09 15.54
N GLU A 37 -5.31 -4.74 16.80
CA GLU A 37 -5.44 -3.35 17.27
C GLU A 37 -4.20 -2.48 17.04
N ALA A 38 -3.04 -3.08 16.75
CA ALA A 38 -1.85 -2.37 16.33
C ALA A 38 -1.94 -1.80 14.90
N PHE A 39 -2.94 -2.24 14.09
CA PHE A 39 -3.18 -1.65 12.78
C PHE A 39 -3.90 -0.32 12.89
N VAL A 40 -3.24 0.75 12.51
CA VAL A 40 -3.82 2.09 12.45
C VAL A 40 -4.37 2.37 11.05
N CYS A 41 -5.58 2.94 11.01
CA CYS A 41 -6.23 3.35 9.76
C CYS A 41 -5.61 4.66 9.27
N LEU A 42 -5.28 4.73 7.99
CA LEU A 42 -4.73 5.94 7.37
C LEU A 42 -5.80 6.85 6.73
N GLY A 43 -7.08 6.57 7.01
CA GLY A 43 -8.19 7.39 6.57
C GLY A 43 -8.50 7.28 5.09
N TYR A 44 -8.86 8.40 4.47
CA TYR A 44 -9.25 8.46 3.06
C TYR A 44 -8.04 8.47 2.13
N ILE A 45 -8.18 7.78 1.00
CA ILE A 45 -7.28 7.88 -0.14
C ILE A 45 -7.97 8.58 -1.31
N SER A 46 -7.18 9.09 -2.27
CA SER A 46 -7.68 9.76 -3.47
C SER A 46 -8.62 8.86 -4.27
N GLU A 47 -9.49 9.49 -5.07
CA GLU A 47 -10.38 8.80 -6.02
C GLU A 47 -9.63 7.99 -7.09
N ASP A 48 -8.36 8.29 -7.33
CA ASP A 48 -7.49 7.48 -8.18
C ASP A 48 -7.27 6.06 -7.63
N GLY A 49 -7.56 5.87 -6.34
CA GLY A 49 -7.52 4.58 -5.68
C GLY A 49 -6.11 4.12 -5.32
N LEU A 50 -5.86 2.82 -5.52
CA LEU A 50 -4.59 2.18 -5.25
C LEU A 50 -4.12 1.42 -6.48
N THR A 51 -2.88 1.64 -6.88
CA THR A 51 -2.21 0.91 -7.96
C THR A 51 -1.23 -0.09 -7.38
N ASN A 52 -1.36 -1.36 -7.74
CA ASN A 52 -0.34 -2.37 -7.47
C ASN A 52 0.41 -2.69 -8.77
N ALA A 53 1.71 -2.49 -8.76
CA ALA A 53 2.60 -2.92 -9.85
C ALA A 53 3.43 -4.11 -9.38
N ASN A 54 3.24 -5.25 -10.02
CA ASN A 54 3.89 -6.52 -9.71
C ASN A 54 4.33 -7.21 -11.02
N SER A 55 5.02 -6.45 -11.87
CA SER A 55 5.48 -6.93 -13.17
C SER A 55 6.94 -7.35 -13.11
N PRO A 56 7.29 -8.54 -13.66
CA PRO A 56 8.68 -8.93 -13.78
C PRO A 56 9.39 -8.03 -14.79
N ASP A 57 10.58 -7.55 -14.45
CA ASP A 57 11.52 -6.97 -15.40
C ASP A 57 12.45 -8.06 -15.94
N GLY A 58 12.57 -8.14 -17.25
CA GLY A 58 13.34 -9.17 -17.94
C GLY A 58 14.33 -8.58 -18.93
N ASP A 59 15.46 -9.26 -19.07
CA ASP A 59 16.49 -8.88 -20.04
C ASP A 59 16.80 -10.03 -21.01
N LYS A 60 17.53 -9.71 -22.08
CA LYS A 60 17.80 -10.63 -23.20
C LYS A 60 19.28 -10.65 -23.51
N ILE A 61 19.83 -11.85 -23.66
CA ILE A 61 21.16 -12.03 -24.23
C ILE A 61 21.02 -12.22 -25.73
N LYS A 62 21.77 -11.43 -26.49
CA LYS A 62 21.80 -11.49 -27.95
C LYS A 62 23.08 -12.12 -28.44
N ALA A 63 22.97 -12.93 -29.50
CA ALA A 63 24.12 -13.42 -30.26
C ALA A 63 24.71 -12.30 -31.15
N TRP A 64 25.91 -12.52 -31.63
CA TRP A 64 26.49 -11.68 -32.68
C TRP A 64 25.60 -11.71 -33.91
N GLY A 65 25.12 -10.58 -34.36
CA GLY A 65 24.13 -10.48 -35.44
C GLY A 65 22.73 -10.06 -34.96
N GLY A 66 22.49 -10.04 -33.65
CA GLY A 66 21.30 -9.44 -33.05
C GLY A 66 20.19 -10.40 -32.62
N ASP A 67 20.34 -11.71 -32.90
CA ASP A 67 19.36 -12.71 -32.49
C ASP A 67 19.31 -12.88 -30.98
N THR A 68 18.08 -12.93 -30.41
CA THR A 68 17.89 -13.20 -28.97
C THR A 68 18.09 -14.69 -28.72
N VAL A 69 19.12 -15.04 -27.96
CA VAL A 69 19.47 -16.43 -27.64
C VAL A 69 19.02 -16.88 -26.25
N TYR A 70 18.77 -15.94 -25.36
CA TYR A 70 18.32 -16.22 -23.99
C TYR A 70 17.52 -15.04 -23.42
N THR A 71 16.47 -15.35 -22.64
CA THR A 71 15.70 -14.37 -21.88
C THR A 71 15.70 -14.76 -20.41
N TYR A 72 15.89 -13.81 -19.50
CA TYR A 72 15.86 -14.06 -18.05
C TYR A 72 15.15 -12.95 -17.33
N GLN A 73 14.56 -13.28 -16.18
CA GLN A 73 14.01 -12.30 -15.27
C GLN A 73 15.17 -11.69 -14.46
N LYS A 74 15.29 -10.39 -14.49
CA LYS A 74 16.31 -9.62 -13.77
C LYS A 74 15.84 -9.29 -12.36
N GLU A 75 14.66 -8.71 -12.26
CA GLU A 75 14.04 -8.32 -11.00
C GLU A 75 12.52 -8.42 -11.09
N LYS A 76 11.86 -8.36 -9.94
CA LYS A 76 10.42 -8.27 -9.85
C LYS A 76 10.07 -7.52 -8.57
N ASP A 77 9.81 -6.23 -8.73
CA ASP A 77 9.33 -5.40 -7.65
C ASP A 77 7.82 -5.52 -7.49
N ASP A 78 7.37 -5.51 -6.26
CA ASP A 78 5.96 -5.48 -5.89
C ASP A 78 5.70 -4.18 -5.13
N THR A 79 5.06 -3.24 -5.82
CA THR A 79 4.86 -1.88 -5.31
C THR A 79 3.37 -1.55 -5.22
N PHE A 80 3.03 -0.70 -4.25
CA PHE A 80 1.67 -0.18 -4.08
C PHE A 80 1.75 1.34 -3.97
N GLN A 81 1.09 2.03 -4.90
CA GLN A 81 1.01 3.50 -4.93
C GLN A 81 -0.41 3.95 -4.57
N PHE A 82 -0.51 4.96 -3.72
CA PHE A 82 -1.77 5.59 -3.32
C PHE A 82 -1.54 6.95 -2.67
N LYS A 83 -2.52 7.87 -2.81
CA LYS A 83 -2.47 9.22 -2.22
C LYS A 83 -3.33 9.29 -0.97
N LEU A 84 -2.70 9.56 0.18
CA LEU A 84 -3.35 9.78 1.48
C LEU A 84 -3.88 11.22 1.56
N LEU A 85 -5.18 11.39 1.85
CA LEU A 85 -5.84 12.71 1.85
C LEU A 85 -5.95 13.36 3.23
N GLU A 86 -5.84 12.59 4.31
CA GLU A 86 -6.01 13.13 5.66
C GLU A 86 -4.73 13.82 6.16
N ALA A 87 -4.38 14.95 5.56
CA ALA A 87 -3.16 15.69 5.86
C ALA A 87 -3.04 16.20 7.32
N LEU A 88 -4.15 16.25 8.06
CA LEU A 88 -4.16 16.62 9.49
C LEU A 88 -4.19 15.41 10.44
N ASN A 89 -4.22 14.20 9.90
CA ASN A 89 -4.21 12.98 10.68
C ASN A 89 -2.78 12.67 11.16
N PRO A 90 -2.51 12.61 12.48
CA PRO A 90 -1.17 12.33 13.00
C PRO A 90 -0.60 10.99 12.51
N ASP A 91 -1.44 9.98 12.30
CA ASP A 91 -0.99 8.66 11.85
C ASP A 91 -0.58 8.67 10.36
N VAL A 92 -1.23 9.49 9.53
CA VAL A 92 -0.80 9.76 8.16
C VAL A 92 0.55 10.46 8.16
N LEU A 93 0.70 11.52 8.96
CA LEU A 93 1.95 12.26 9.06
C LEU A 93 3.10 11.39 9.59
N LYS A 94 2.85 10.56 10.61
CA LYS A 94 3.82 9.57 11.10
C LYS A 94 4.19 8.54 10.04
N THR A 95 3.25 8.18 9.17
CA THR A 95 3.53 7.27 8.05
C THR A 95 4.50 7.90 7.07
N VAL A 96 4.29 9.16 6.73
CA VAL A 96 5.09 9.89 5.72
C VAL A 96 6.45 10.33 6.26
N TYR A 97 6.49 10.86 7.48
CA TYR A 97 7.68 11.50 8.03
C TYR A 97 8.42 10.65 9.08
N GLY A 98 7.84 9.53 9.49
CA GLY A 98 8.36 8.66 10.56
C GLY A 98 7.72 8.90 11.92
N ASP A 99 7.56 7.84 12.69
CA ASP A 99 6.82 7.85 13.97
C ASP A 99 7.42 8.84 14.99
N ASP A 100 8.75 8.96 15.07
CA ASP A 100 9.47 9.84 16.00
C ASP A 100 9.51 11.31 15.56
N ASN A 101 9.16 11.59 14.32
CA ASN A 101 9.23 12.93 13.73
C ASN A 101 7.93 13.73 13.85
N VAL A 102 6.88 13.11 14.38
CA VAL A 102 5.55 13.74 14.52
C VAL A 102 5.12 13.72 15.98
N THR A 103 4.93 14.90 16.56
CA THR A 103 4.55 15.05 17.98
C THR A 103 3.38 16.02 18.13
N GLY A 104 2.56 15.78 19.15
CA GLY A 104 1.39 16.60 19.45
C GLY A 104 0.13 16.16 18.70
N ASN A 105 -0.85 17.05 18.65
CA ASN A 105 -2.10 16.89 17.92
C ASN A 105 -2.59 18.24 17.41
N VAL A 106 -3.59 18.25 16.55
CA VAL A 106 -4.09 19.47 15.91
C VAL A 106 -4.61 20.50 16.94
N GLN A 107 -5.21 20.06 18.06
CA GLN A 107 -5.79 20.95 19.05
C GLN A 107 -4.73 21.62 19.93
N ALA A 108 -3.69 20.88 20.30
CA ALA A 108 -2.62 21.38 21.19
C ALA A 108 -1.39 21.90 20.44
N GLY A 109 -1.35 21.70 19.14
CA GLY A 109 -0.22 21.97 18.26
C GLY A 109 0.43 20.68 17.79
N LEU A 110 0.51 20.52 16.48
CA LEU A 110 1.14 19.40 15.81
C LEU A 110 2.47 19.85 15.22
N THR A 111 3.54 19.12 15.53
CA THR A 111 4.88 19.41 15.00
C THR A 111 5.35 18.24 14.16
N VAL A 112 5.76 18.53 12.93
CA VAL A 112 6.36 17.58 12.00
C VAL A 112 7.80 18.01 11.74
N LYS A 113 8.74 17.07 11.86
CA LYS A 113 10.17 17.27 11.54
C LYS A 113 10.52 16.46 10.30
N ALA A 114 10.80 17.14 9.20
CA ALA A 114 11.34 16.49 8.01
C ALA A 114 12.86 16.35 8.17
N ASN A 115 13.37 15.15 7.95
CA ASN A 115 14.80 14.85 8.01
C ASN A 115 15.17 13.76 6.97
N SER A 116 16.42 13.38 6.90
CA SER A 116 16.95 12.38 5.97
C SER A 116 16.97 10.95 6.53
N SER A 117 16.24 10.67 7.61
CA SER A 117 16.15 9.30 8.15
C SER A 117 15.49 8.36 7.14
N ALA A 118 16.02 7.15 7.04
CA ALA A 118 15.44 6.14 6.17
C ALA A 118 14.03 5.75 6.64
N ALA A 119 13.13 5.54 5.69
CA ALA A 119 11.80 5.03 5.97
C ALA A 119 11.88 3.63 6.60
N GLU A 120 11.08 3.40 7.64
CA GLU A 120 11.00 2.13 8.33
C GLU A 120 10.10 1.14 7.60
N ASP A 121 10.44 -0.15 7.72
CA ASP A 121 9.56 -1.24 7.30
C ASP A 121 8.31 -1.29 8.20
N LYS A 122 7.14 -1.42 7.58
CA LYS A 122 5.85 -1.62 8.27
C LYS A 122 5.09 -2.78 7.61
N ALA A 123 4.15 -3.35 8.33
CA ALA A 123 3.14 -4.24 7.77
C ALA A 123 1.94 -3.40 7.29
N TRP A 124 1.35 -3.78 6.16
CA TRP A 124 0.26 -3.02 5.55
C TRP A 124 -0.91 -3.94 5.23
N VAL A 125 -2.11 -3.40 5.34
CA VAL A 125 -3.35 -4.08 4.95
C VAL A 125 -4.19 -3.11 4.13
N VAL A 126 -4.71 -3.62 3.01
CA VAL A 126 -5.67 -2.91 2.17
C VAL A 126 -6.99 -3.68 2.16
N GLU A 127 -8.09 -3.02 2.50
CA GLU A 127 -9.42 -3.59 2.54
C GLU A 127 -10.31 -3.02 1.43
N LEU A 128 -10.79 -3.90 0.56
CA LEU A 128 -11.56 -3.58 -0.63
C LEU A 128 -12.89 -4.35 -0.67
N ILE A 129 -13.84 -3.81 -1.42
CA ILE A 129 -15.13 -4.45 -1.73
C ILE A 129 -15.25 -4.55 -3.25
N LEU A 130 -15.40 -5.77 -3.74
CA LEU A 130 -15.54 -6.12 -5.15
C LEU A 130 -16.99 -6.55 -5.41
N ASN A 131 -17.89 -5.60 -5.64
CA ASN A 131 -19.32 -5.88 -5.89
C ASN A 131 -19.96 -6.82 -4.85
N GLY A 132 -19.71 -6.57 -3.54
CA GLY A 132 -20.23 -7.37 -2.44
C GLY A 132 -19.29 -8.47 -1.94
N VAL A 133 -18.23 -8.76 -2.66
CA VAL A 133 -17.16 -9.68 -2.23
C VAL A 133 -16.07 -8.88 -1.50
N LEU A 134 -15.61 -9.38 -0.37
CA LEU A 134 -14.52 -8.77 0.40
C LEU A 134 -13.18 -9.22 -0.21
N LYS A 135 -12.29 -8.27 -0.45
CA LYS A 135 -10.89 -8.53 -0.80
C LYS A 135 -9.99 -7.81 0.21
N ARG A 136 -9.05 -8.53 0.76
CA ARG A 136 -8.01 -8.01 1.64
C ARG A 136 -6.65 -8.33 1.04
N VAL A 137 -5.82 -7.30 0.88
CA VAL A 137 -4.41 -7.43 0.51
C VAL A 137 -3.59 -7.22 1.78
N VAL A 138 -2.70 -8.16 2.08
CA VAL A 138 -1.83 -8.12 3.25
C VAL A 138 -0.40 -8.10 2.77
N VAL A 139 0.34 -7.05 3.08
CA VAL A 139 1.77 -6.88 2.78
C VAL A 139 2.54 -7.03 4.09
N PRO A 140 3.22 -8.15 4.33
CA PRO A 140 3.88 -8.44 5.60
C PRO A 140 4.97 -7.43 5.96
N LYS A 141 5.66 -6.93 4.94
CA LYS A 141 6.78 -6.01 5.10
C LYS A 141 6.94 -5.15 3.86
N ALA A 142 6.78 -3.84 4.03
CA ALA A 142 7.08 -2.85 3.00
C ALA A 142 7.49 -1.52 3.64
N LYS A 143 8.24 -0.73 2.90
CA LYS A 143 8.60 0.65 3.27
C LYS A 143 8.25 1.62 2.15
N ILE A 144 8.09 2.88 2.49
CA ILE A 144 7.95 3.95 1.50
C ILE A 144 9.30 4.09 0.78
N THR A 145 9.27 3.97 -0.54
CA THR A 145 10.43 4.13 -1.42
C THR A 145 10.38 5.39 -2.25
N GLU A 146 9.16 5.87 -2.53
CA GLU A 146 8.94 7.10 -3.30
C GLU A 146 7.82 7.91 -2.69
N MET A 147 7.90 9.20 -2.83
CA MET A 147 6.86 10.16 -2.48
C MET A 147 6.88 11.27 -3.52
N ASP A 148 5.72 11.55 -4.09
CA ASP A 148 5.55 12.62 -5.07
C ASP A 148 5.61 14.01 -4.41
N ASP A 149 5.70 15.06 -5.22
CA ASP A 149 5.69 16.44 -4.76
C ASP A 149 4.42 16.76 -3.96
N ILE A 150 4.58 17.41 -2.81
CA ILE A 150 3.47 17.92 -2.01
C ILE A 150 3.05 19.27 -2.58
N VAL A 151 1.85 19.33 -3.14
CA VAL A 151 1.33 20.54 -3.79
C VAL A 151 0.35 21.25 -2.84
N TYR A 152 0.57 22.54 -2.63
CA TYR A 152 -0.27 23.40 -1.79
C TYR A 152 -1.03 24.39 -2.69
N VAL A 153 -2.32 24.10 -2.96
CA VAL A 153 -3.20 24.90 -3.80
C VAL A 153 -4.59 25.00 -3.17
N ASP A 154 -5.39 25.97 -3.59
CA ASP A 154 -6.72 26.22 -3.01
C ASP A 154 -7.80 25.26 -3.52
N GLU A 155 -7.62 24.70 -4.72
CA GLU A 155 -8.66 23.98 -5.43
C GLU A 155 -8.55 22.45 -5.35
N GLU A 156 -7.46 21.93 -4.75
CA GLU A 156 -7.21 20.50 -4.62
C GLU A 156 -6.98 20.10 -3.17
N ALA A 157 -7.36 18.88 -2.81
CA ALA A 157 -7.08 18.34 -1.50
C ALA A 157 -5.57 18.15 -1.32
N LEU A 158 -5.02 18.73 -0.25
CA LEU A 158 -3.67 18.42 0.19
C LEU A 158 -3.58 16.93 0.53
N GLY A 159 -2.58 16.25 0.02
CA GLY A 159 -2.37 14.83 0.27
C GLY A 159 -0.93 14.40 0.03
N TYR A 160 -0.64 13.17 0.40
CA TYR A 160 0.67 12.55 0.25
C TYR A 160 0.55 11.35 -0.67
N ASP A 161 1.06 11.46 -1.89
CA ASP A 161 1.14 10.34 -2.84
C ASP A 161 2.42 9.57 -2.57
N ILE A 162 2.27 8.33 -2.14
CA ILE A 162 3.39 7.48 -1.71
C ILE A 162 3.39 6.17 -2.46
N THR A 163 4.59 5.68 -2.75
CA THR A 163 4.82 4.31 -3.22
C THR A 163 5.52 3.51 -2.13
N ILE A 164 4.92 2.41 -1.74
CA ILE A 164 5.55 1.43 -0.86
C ILE A 164 6.06 0.25 -1.68
N THR A 165 7.26 -0.23 -1.39
CA THR A 165 7.85 -1.42 -2.01
C THR A 165 7.88 -2.55 -1.00
N ALA A 166 7.27 -3.67 -1.38
CA ALA A 166 7.21 -4.87 -0.56
C ALA A 166 8.54 -5.62 -0.59
N THR A 167 8.90 -6.19 0.55
CA THR A 167 10.03 -7.10 0.70
C THR A 167 9.49 -8.49 1.01
N PRO A 168 10.02 -9.56 0.41
CA PRO A 168 9.59 -10.92 0.69
C PRO A 168 9.66 -11.26 2.18
N ASP A 169 8.67 -11.99 2.66
CA ASP A 169 8.66 -12.59 3.99
C ASP A 169 9.51 -13.88 4.04
N THR A 170 9.43 -14.63 5.14
CA THR A 170 10.19 -15.88 5.32
C THR A 170 9.81 -16.98 4.35
N ASP A 171 8.60 -16.92 3.78
CA ASP A 171 8.08 -17.87 2.80
C ASP A 171 8.32 -17.42 1.35
N GLY A 172 8.96 -16.25 1.17
CA GLY A 172 9.29 -15.67 -0.13
C GLY A 172 8.14 -14.90 -0.77
N ASN A 173 7.07 -14.59 -0.03
CA ASN A 173 5.91 -13.86 -0.54
C ASN A 173 5.99 -12.37 -0.21
N THR A 174 5.69 -11.52 -1.18
CA THR A 174 5.66 -10.06 -1.02
C THR A 174 4.32 -9.57 -0.48
N HIS A 175 3.22 -10.22 -0.90
CA HIS A 175 1.88 -9.97 -0.36
C HIS A 175 0.98 -11.19 -0.47
N TYR A 176 -0.13 -11.16 0.25
CA TYR A 176 -1.20 -12.15 0.23
C TYR A 176 -2.53 -11.47 -0.13
N GLU A 177 -3.35 -12.14 -0.93
CA GLU A 177 -4.68 -11.69 -1.26
C GLU A 177 -5.73 -12.69 -0.74
N TYR A 178 -6.61 -12.22 0.12
CA TYR A 178 -7.74 -13.00 0.64
C TYR A 178 -9.05 -12.49 0.06
N ILE A 179 -9.81 -13.36 -0.58
CA ILE A 179 -11.07 -13.01 -1.23
C ILE A 179 -12.17 -13.90 -0.66
N LYS A 180 -13.28 -13.31 -0.21
CA LYS A 180 -14.41 -14.04 0.37
C LYS A 180 -15.71 -13.31 0.13
N GLU A 181 -16.77 -14.05 -0.21
CA GLU A 181 -18.11 -13.47 -0.26
C GLU A 181 -18.51 -12.92 1.13
N LYS A 182 -19.14 -11.75 1.11
CA LYS A 182 -19.71 -11.18 2.33
C LYS A 182 -20.89 -12.05 2.74
N THR A 183 -20.76 -12.76 3.86
CA THR A 183 -21.90 -13.48 4.46
C THR A 183 -22.93 -12.45 4.89
N ALA A 184 -24.19 -12.69 4.50
CA ALA A 184 -25.34 -11.84 4.83
C ALA A 184 -25.57 -11.76 6.34
#